data_dca0aacee0676e2a32a375d6aaefbafb
#
_entry.id   dca0aacee0676e2a32a375d6aaefbafb
#
_cell.length_a   1.000
_cell.length_b   1.000
_cell.length_c   1.000
_cell.angle_alpha   90.00
_cell.angle_beta   90.00
_cell.angle_gamma   90.00
#
_symmetry.space_group_name_H-M   'P 1'
#
loop_
_entity.id
_entity.type
_entity.pdbx_description
1 polymer ?
#
loop_
_entity_poly.entity_id
_entity_poly.type
_entity_poly.pdbx_seq_one_letter_code
_entity_poly.pdbx_strand_id
1 'polypeptide(L)'
;LFRSGKTFELLRAQCPALFSQKKEMPEGFTFAYEPVWAIGTGRTATAAQAQEAHHFIRSLVQEAWGKNSAERCRILYGGSVKPDNAKELMSQPDVDGVLVGGASLDPSSFLAIAAAGKQC
;
A
#
# COMPACT_ATOMS: atom_id res chain seq x y z
N LEU A 1 -10.43 11.40 -9.46
CA LEU A 1 -9.33 12.28 -9.11
C LEU A 1 -8.85 11.99 -7.70
N PHE A 2 -7.52 11.91 -7.52
CA PHE A 2 -6.93 11.78 -6.20
C PHE A 2 -7.23 13.05 -5.39
N ARG A 3 -7.82 12.86 -4.22
CA ARG A 3 -8.08 13.92 -3.27
C ARG A 3 -7.55 13.48 -1.92
N SER A 4 -6.36 13.92 -1.57
CA SER A 4 -5.66 13.48 -0.36
C SER A 4 -6.51 13.62 0.90
N GLY A 5 -7.25 14.73 1.02
CA GLY A 5 -8.16 14.95 2.15
C GLY A 5 -9.23 13.86 2.30
N LYS A 6 -9.90 13.50 1.20
CA LYS A 6 -10.92 12.43 1.23
C LYS A 6 -10.32 11.04 1.43
N THR A 7 -9.17 10.78 0.83
CA THR A 7 -8.44 9.52 1.03
C THR A 7 -8.09 9.35 2.50
N PHE A 8 -7.57 10.39 3.13
CA PHE A 8 -7.19 10.37 4.54
C PHE A 8 -8.39 10.23 5.46
N GLU A 9 -9.50 10.91 5.16
CA GLU A 9 -10.76 10.74 5.90
C GLU A 9 -11.25 9.30 5.83
N LEU A 10 -11.23 8.70 4.65
CA LEU A 10 -11.65 7.32 4.45
C LEU A 10 -10.77 6.34 5.23
N LEU A 11 -9.45 6.49 5.14
CA LEU A 11 -8.51 5.66 5.88
C LEU A 11 -8.67 5.83 7.39
N ARG A 12 -8.85 7.06 7.85
CA ARG A 12 -9.07 7.34 9.27
C ARG A 12 -10.41 6.77 9.77
N ALA A 13 -11.39 6.63 8.89
CA ALA A 13 -12.67 6.02 9.22
C ALA A 13 -12.61 4.48 9.26
N GLN A 14 -11.83 3.87 8.35
CA GLN A 14 -11.73 2.41 8.23
C GLN A 14 -10.80 1.77 9.23
N CYS A 15 -9.65 2.38 9.48
CA CYS A 15 -8.59 1.77 10.30
C CYS A 15 -8.93 1.61 11.78
N PRO A 16 -9.62 2.56 12.46
CA PRO A 16 -9.90 2.43 13.90
C PRO A 16 -10.67 1.18 14.27
N ALA A 17 -11.61 0.76 13.44
CA ALA A 17 -12.38 -0.46 13.70
C ALA A 17 -11.49 -1.70 13.79
N LEU A 18 -10.43 -1.74 13.00
CA LEU A 18 -9.42 -2.79 13.05
C LEU A 18 -8.56 -2.68 14.31
N PHE A 19 -8.07 -1.49 14.61
CA PHE A 19 -7.16 -1.26 15.72
C PHE A 19 -7.81 -1.47 17.09
N SER A 20 -9.10 -1.19 17.20
CA SER A 20 -9.83 -1.37 18.46
C SER A 20 -9.96 -2.82 18.89
N GLN A 21 -9.83 -3.77 17.97
CA GLN A 21 -10.00 -5.20 18.26
C GLN A 21 -8.72 -5.86 18.79
N LYS A 22 -7.57 -5.23 18.63
CA LYS A 22 -6.27 -5.77 19.04
C LYS A 22 -5.46 -4.72 19.73
N LYS A 23 -4.94 -5.04 20.93
CA LYS A 23 -4.07 -4.13 21.67
C LYS A 23 -2.68 -4.01 21.04
N GLU A 24 -2.25 -5.05 20.35
CA GLU A 24 -0.95 -5.12 19.70
C GLU A 24 -1.12 -5.60 18.28
N MET A 25 -0.16 -5.23 17.43
CA MET A 25 -0.14 -5.70 16.04
C MET A 25 0.09 -7.21 16.01
N PRO A 26 -0.80 -7.97 15.38
CA PRO A 26 -0.59 -9.41 15.23
C PRO A 26 0.69 -9.71 14.44
N GLU A 27 1.36 -10.81 14.78
CA GLU A 27 2.53 -11.25 14.03
C GLU A 27 2.15 -11.53 12.58
N GLY A 28 2.99 -11.06 11.65
CA GLY A 28 2.76 -11.25 10.22
C GLY A 28 1.67 -10.37 9.62
N PHE A 29 1.15 -9.42 10.38
CA PHE A 29 0.10 -8.53 9.91
C PHE A 29 0.59 -7.66 8.75
N THR A 30 -0.20 -7.60 7.70
CA THR A 30 0.14 -6.85 6.48
C THR A 30 -1.08 -6.07 6.01
N PHE A 31 -0.88 -4.81 5.64
CA PHE A 31 -1.90 -4.00 4.98
C PHE A 31 -1.79 -4.12 3.47
N ALA A 32 -2.93 -4.11 2.80
CA ALA A 32 -2.99 -3.89 1.36
C ALA A 32 -3.86 -2.65 1.13
N TYR A 33 -3.26 -1.63 0.53
CA TYR A 33 -3.98 -0.41 0.17
C TYR A 33 -4.40 -0.46 -1.29
N GLU A 34 -5.71 -0.36 -1.51
CA GLU A 34 -6.28 -0.33 -2.85
C GLU A 34 -6.97 1.03 -3.05
N PRO A 35 -6.46 1.87 -3.98
CA PRO A 35 -7.05 3.18 -4.22
C PRO A 35 -8.37 3.03 -4.95
N VAL A 36 -9.48 2.99 -4.19
CA VAL A 36 -10.83 2.77 -4.73
C VAL A 36 -11.23 3.81 -5.76
N TRP A 37 -10.72 5.04 -5.65
CA TRP A 37 -10.98 6.10 -6.61
C TRP A 37 -10.43 5.82 -8.01
N ALA A 38 -9.47 4.87 -8.11
CA ALA A 38 -8.86 4.47 -9.37
C ALA A 38 -9.53 3.23 -10.00
N ILE A 39 -10.35 2.50 -9.24
CA ILE A 39 -10.98 1.27 -9.71
C ILE A 39 -11.98 1.59 -10.84
N GLY A 40 -11.83 0.90 -11.96
CA GLY A 40 -12.75 1.02 -13.10
C GLY A 40 -12.60 2.30 -13.93
N THR A 41 -11.65 3.17 -13.57
CA THR A 41 -11.45 4.46 -14.26
C THR A 41 -10.34 4.42 -15.31
N GLY A 42 -9.55 3.34 -15.36
CA GLY A 42 -8.34 3.26 -16.17
C GLY A 42 -7.20 4.12 -15.64
N ARG A 43 -7.39 4.81 -14.52
CA ARG A 43 -6.37 5.65 -13.89
C ARG A 43 -5.55 4.82 -12.92
N THR A 44 -4.29 5.17 -12.82
CA THR A 44 -3.38 4.60 -11.82
C THR A 44 -2.94 5.71 -10.88
N ALA A 45 -2.72 5.36 -9.61
CA ALA A 45 -2.07 6.28 -8.70
C ALA A 45 -0.63 6.50 -9.15
N THR A 46 -0.15 7.74 -9.03
CA THR A 46 1.27 8.02 -9.17
C THR A 46 2.03 7.42 -7.97
N ALA A 47 3.34 7.21 -8.12
CA ALA A 47 4.16 6.75 -7.01
C ALA A 47 4.09 7.71 -5.82
N ALA A 48 4.04 9.02 -6.07
CA ALA A 48 3.89 10.02 -5.02
C ALA A 48 2.55 9.91 -4.29
N GLN A 49 1.45 9.66 -5.01
CA GLN A 49 0.13 9.46 -4.41
C GLN A 49 0.09 8.18 -3.58
N ALA A 50 0.68 7.10 -4.07
CA ALA A 50 0.80 5.84 -3.33
C ALA A 50 1.62 6.06 -2.05
N GLN A 51 2.76 6.74 -2.17
CA GLN A 51 3.61 7.05 -1.02
C GLN A 51 2.85 7.86 0.04
N GLU A 52 2.12 8.88 -0.38
CA GLU A 52 1.36 9.73 0.55
C GLU A 52 0.32 8.92 1.34
N ALA A 53 -0.42 8.06 0.65
CA ALA A 53 -1.42 7.19 1.30
C ALA A 53 -0.76 6.16 2.23
N HIS A 54 0.31 5.52 1.78
CA HIS A 54 1.04 4.53 2.58
C HIS A 54 1.68 5.14 3.82
N HIS A 55 2.25 6.34 3.67
CA HIS A 55 2.80 7.08 4.82
C HIS A 55 1.71 7.37 5.85
N PHE A 56 0.53 7.77 5.39
CA PHE A 56 -0.59 8.03 6.28
C PHE A 56 -1.05 6.76 7.01
N ILE A 57 -1.15 5.62 6.31
CA ILE A 57 -1.48 4.34 6.93
C ILE A 57 -0.45 3.98 8.01
N ARG A 58 0.83 4.15 7.72
CA ARG A 58 1.90 3.87 8.68
C ARG A 58 1.79 4.76 9.91
N SER A 59 1.42 6.03 9.72
CA SER A 59 1.19 6.94 10.86
C SER A 59 0.01 6.49 11.73
N LEU A 60 -1.05 5.94 11.13
CA LEU A 60 -2.17 5.39 11.88
C LEU A 60 -1.78 4.13 12.66
N VAL A 61 -0.94 3.29 12.08
CA VAL A 61 -0.37 2.12 12.78
C VAL A 61 0.47 2.57 13.97
N GLN A 62 1.26 3.62 13.80
CA GLN A 62 2.07 4.17 14.88
C GLN A 62 1.21 4.73 16.00
N GLU A 63 0.14 5.45 15.69
CA GLU A 63 -0.82 5.94 16.69
C GLU A 63 -1.45 4.80 17.49
N ALA A 64 -1.79 3.69 16.80
CA ALA A 64 -2.50 2.58 17.42
C ALA A 64 -1.61 1.59 18.15
N TRP A 65 -0.46 1.23 17.56
CA TRP A 65 0.38 0.13 18.03
C TRP A 65 1.84 0.49 18.29
N GLY A 66 2.18 1.77 18.14
CA GLY A 66 3.50 2.29 18.45
C GLY A 66 4.48 2.25 17.28
N LYS A 67 5.61 2.92 17.48
CA LYS A 67 6.64 3.12 16.46
C LYS A 67 7.24 1.82 15.94
N ASN A 68 7.56 0.88 16.84
CA ASN A 68 8.17 -0.39 16.45
C ASN A 68 7.24 -1.20 15.56
N SER A 69 5.95 -1.23 15.87
CA SER A 69 4.95 -1.90 15.04
C SER A 69 4.82 -1.23 13.68
N ALA A 70 4.82 0.10 13.65
CA ALA A 70 4.74 0.86 12.39
C ALA A 70 5.94 0.57 11.49
N GLU A 71 7.14 0.48 12.04
CA GLU A 71 8.36 0.17 11.28
C GLU A 71 8.37 -1.25 10.73
N ARG A 72 7.81 -2.20 11.46
CA ARG A 72 7.75 -3.61 11.05
C ARG A 72 6.57 -3.94 10.15
N CYS A 73 5.54 -3.12 10.15
CA CYS A 73 4.33 -3.34 9.37
C CYS A 73 4.63 -3.25 7.87
N ARG A 74 4.21 -4.26 7.12
CA ARG A 74 4.30 -4.23 5.66
C ARG A 74 3.03 -3.65 5.08
N ILE A 75 3.19 -2.65 4.21
CA ILE A 75 2.08 -2.01 3.52
C ILE A 75 2.26 -2.20 2.02
N LEU A 76 1.37 -2.97 1.42
CA LEU A 76 1.41 -3.33 0.01
C LEU A 76 0.50 -2.41 -0.79
N TYR A 77 0.96 -2.01 -1.96
CA TYR A 77 0.14 -1.27 -2.91
C TYR A 77 -0.67 -2.25 -3.77
N GLY A 78 -1.99 -2.15 -3.71
CA GLY A 78 -2.94 -3.04 -4.40
C GLY A 78 -3.65 -2.38 -5.58
N GLY A 79 -3.19 -1.24 -6.06
CA GLY A 79 -3.72 -0.62 -7.27
C GLY A 79 -3.17 -1.28 -8.54
N SER A 80 -3.22 -0.57 -9.67
CA SER A 80 -2.70 -1.09 -10.93
C SER A 80 -1.18 -1.16 -10.91
N VAL A 81 -0.64 -2.37 -11.00
CA VAL A 81 0.80 -2.64 -11.04
C VAL A 81 1.14 -3.37 -12.32
N LYS A 82 2.12 -2.83 -13.05
CA LYS A 82 2.64 -3.39 -14.30
C LYS A 82 4.16 -3.32 -14.29
N PRO A 83 4.85 -4.02 -15.20
CA PRO A 83 6.32 -3.94 -15.26
C PRO A 83 6.87 -2.51 -15.39
N ASP A 84 6.13 -1.62 -16.07
CA ASP A 84 6.57 -0.26 -16.33
C ASP A 84 6.44 0.71 -15.14
N ASN A 85 5.62 0.41 -14.14
CA ASN A 85 5.46 1.27 -12.96
C ASN A 85 5.91 0.63 -11.64
N ALA A 86 6.21 -0.65 -11.65
CA ALA A 86 6.52 -1.40 -10.42
C ALA A 86 7.75 -0.87 -9.70
N LYS A 87 8.81 -0.54 -10.44
CA LYS A 87 10.07 -0.05 -9.85
C LYS A 87 9.87 1.28 -9.14
N GLU A 88 9.16 2.20 -9.77
CA GLU A 88 8.90 3.52 -9.20
C GLU A 88 8.03 3.41 -7.95
N LEU A 89 6.98 2.59 -7.99
CA LEU A 89 6.13 2.33 -6.83
C LEU A 89 6.92 1.74 -5.66
N MET A 90 7.67 0.68 -5.92
CA MET A 90 8.42 -0.01 -4.86
C MET A 90 9.67 0.72 -4.40
N SER A 91 10.08 1.78 -5.09
CA SER A 91 11.16 2.66 -4.63
C SER A 91 10.71 3.63 -3.53
N GLN A 92 9.41 3.80 -3.33
CA GLN A 92 8.88 4.72 -2.33
C GLN A 92 9.15 4.21 -0.91
N PRO A 93 9.47 5.11 0.05
CA PRO A 93 9.86 4.70 1.40
C PRO A 93 8.83 3.85 2.14
N ASP A 94 7.55 4.13 1.96
CA ASP A 94 6.48 3.46 2.71
C ASP A 94 5.73 2.40 1.90
N VAL A 95 6.14 2.14 0.67
CA VAL A 95 5.62 1.05 -0.15
C VAL A 95 6.53 -0.15 0.00
N ASP A 96 6.09 -1.15 0.76
CA ASP A 96 6.90 -2.32 1.09
C ASP A 96 6.80 -3.45 0.07
N GLY A 97 5.82 -3.37 -0.81
CA GLY A 97 5.60 -4.33 -1.86
C GLY A 97 4.32 -4.03 -2.62
N VAL A 98 3.93 -4.97 -3.47
CA VAL A 98 2.75 -4.82 -4.31
C VAL A 98 1.88 -6.08 -4.26
N LEU A 99 0.58 -5.87 -4.42
CA LEU A 99 -0.39 -6.94 -4.60
C LEU A 99 -0.87 -6.85 -6.05
N VAL A 100 -0.46 -7.82 -6.86
CA VAL A 100 -0.60 -7.74 -8.31
C VAL A 100 -1.87 -8.45 -8.78
N GLY A 101 -2.69 -7.76 -9.56
CA GLY A 101 -3.90 -8.31 -10.17
C GLY A 101 -3.62 -8.94 -11.55
N GLY A 102 -4.20 -8.34 -12.60
CA GLY A 102 -4.16 -8.90 -13.97
C GLY A 102 -2.77 -9.22 -14.49
N ALA A 103 -1.76 -8.42 -14.18
CA ALA A 103 -0.39 -8.67 -14.64
C ALA A 103 0.22 -9.94 -14.04
N SER A 104 -0.36 -10.47 -12.95
CA SER A 104 0.10 -11.74 -12.37
C SER A 104 -0.28 -12.97 -13.21
N LEU A 105 -1.20 -12.80 -14.16
CA LEU A 105 -1.64 -13.90 -15.05
C LEU A 105 -0.64 -14.17 -16.18
N ASP A 106 0.29 -13.25 -16.42
CA ASP A 106 1.36 -13.43 -17.39
C ASP A 106 2.69 -13.65 -16.66
N PRO A 107 3.34 -14.81 -16.80
CA PRO A 107 4.58 -15.12 -16.08
C PRO A 107 5.70 -14.11 -16.32
N SER A 108 5.89 -13.65 -17.55
CA SER A 108 6.93 -12.67 -17.88
C SER A 108 6.71 -11.33 -17.18
N SER A 109 5.46 -10.85 -17.20
CA SER A 109 5.09 -9.61 -16.50
C SER A 109 5.27 -9.74 -15.00
N PHE A 110 4.82 -10.86 -14.43
CA PHE A 110 4.93 -11.08 -12.99
C PHE A 110 6.38 -11.16 -12.54
N LEU A 111 7.22 -11.86 -13.29
CA LEU A 111 8.67 -11.94 -13.00
C LEU A 111 9.34 -10.57 -13.09
N ALA A 112 8.96 -9.76 -14.09
CA ALA A 112 9.51 -8.41 -14.23
C ALA A 112 9.12 -7.51 -13.05
N ILE A 113 7.88 -7.63 -12.55
CA ILE A 113 7.43 -6.92 -11.37
C ILE A 113 8.21 -7.37 -10.14
N ALA A 114 8.37 -8.67 -9.94
CA ALA A 114 9.13 -9.22 -8.83
C ALA A 114 10.59 -8.75 -8.85
N ALA A 115 11.21 -8.71 -10.04
CA ALA A 115 12.58 -8.25 -10.20
C ALA A 115 12.75 -6.76 -9.93
N ALA A 116 11.68 -5.97 -10.04
CA ALA A 116 11.69 -4.53 -9.74
C ALA A 116 11.65 -4.25 -8.23
N GLY A 117 11.39 -5.26 -7.41
CA GLY A 117 11.30 -5.10 -5.96
C GLY A 117 12.61 -4.68 -5.31
N LYS A 118 12.50 -4.16 -4.10
CA LYS A 118 13.67 -3.80 -3.30
C LYS A 118 14.48 -5.05 -3.00
N GLN A 119 15.77 -4.96 -3.24
CA GLN A 119 16.70 -6.00 -2.80
C GLN A 119 17.00 -5.79 -1.31
N CYS A 120 16.85 -6.85 -0.57
CA CYS A 120 17.19 -6.83 0.86
C CYS A 120 18.70 -6.89 1.06
#